data_6b60d329706c80561ba7e67b3de20a86
#
_entry.id   6b60d329706c80561ba7e67b3de20a86
#
_cell.length_a   1.000
_cell.length_b   1.000
_cell.length_c   1.000
_cell.angle_alpha   90.00
_cell.angle_beta   90.00
_cell.angle_gamma   90.00
#
_symmetry.space_group_name_H-M   'P 1'
#
loop_
_entity.id
_entity.type
_entity.pdbx_description
1 polymer ?
#
loop_
_entity_poly.entity_id
_entity_poly.type
_entity_poly.pdbx_seq_one_letter_code
_entity_poly.pdbx_strand_id
1 'polypeptide(L)'
;VTDTANDAQKTATPPTTPVPVSPAAEQQGAIATLTFPGGTAEFPILQSVDGASAIDISTFKKQTGMNTLDYGFVNTGATKSAITYIDGDQGILRYRGYPIDQIAGNCTFLEVAWLLIYGELPTPTELEQFDARIRRHTLLHEDLRRLFDALPHSAHPMSVLSSAVSALSTYYEDDMDVDDPEKVELQTVRLLAKLPVIAAYAHKKAIGQAFLYPDNSLSFVDNFLRLNFGTMAETYKPNPVLSKALERLLILHEDHEQNASTSTVRMVGSTKANMFASISAGINALYGPLHGGANEAVLEMLQQIKDSGEPVTRFVERVKNKEQGVKLMGFGHRVYKNYDPRAKLVKESAHEVLESLGVQDDLLDIAMELEQIALEDEYFVSRKLYPNVDFYTGIIYKAMGFPPRMFTVLFAIGRLPGWIAQWRELNNDPLNKIGRPQQLYVGAPERDVPGR
;
A
#
# COMPACT_ATOMS: atom_id res chain seq x y z
N VAL A 1 12.15 27.18 -12.67
CA VAL A 1 12.68 27.62 -11.38
C VAL A 1 13.31 26.38 -10.77
N THR A 2 14.61 26.33 -10.82
CA THR A 2 15.42 25.22 -10.36
C THR A 2 15.35 25.12 -8.83
N ASP A 3 15.12 23.93 -8.32
CA ASP A 3 15.18 23.54 -6.88
C ASP A 3 16.61 23.71 -6.28
N THR A 4 17.46 24.53 -6.91
CA THR A 4 18.88 24.68 -6.58
C THR A 4 19.20 25.88 -5.68
N ALA A 5 18.18 26.61 -5.19
CA ALA A 5 18.44 27.75 -4.32
C ALA A 5 18.26 27.35 -2.83
N ASN A 6 19.37 27.17 -2.15
CA ASN A 6 19.54 27.18 -0.70
C ASN A 6 19.56 25.85 0.09
N ASP A 7 20.43 24.92 -0.28
CA ASP A 7 20.86 23.83 0.61
C ASP A 7 22.06 24.21 1.54
N ALA A 8 22.29 25.50 1.78
CA ALA A 8 23.43 25.98 2.56
C ALA A 8 23.21 26.00 4.08
N GLN A 9 22.08 25.51 4.61
CA GLN A 9 21.98 25.20 6.04
C GLN A 9 22.22 23.71 6.24
N LYS A 10 23.38 23.37 6.80
CA LYS A 10 23.67 22.02 7.32
C LYS A 10 22.65 21.66 8.40
N THR A 11 21.48 21.18 7.95
CA THR A 11 20.54 20.46 8.80
C THR A 11 21.07 19.05 8.98
N ALA A 12 21.03 18.52 10.19
CA ALA A 12 21.44 17.16 10.47
C ALA A 12 20.78 16.20 9.45
N THR A 13 21.60 15.49 8.69
CA THR A 13 21.14 14.46 7.77
C THR A 13 20.46 13.40 8.62
N PRO A 14 19.22 12.95 8.27
CA PRO A 14 18.61 11.80 8.97
C PRO A 14 19.59 10.63 8.92
N PRO A 15 19.51 9.70 9.87
CA PRO A 15 20.42 8.57 9.91
C PRO A 15 20.36 7.83 8.58
N THR A 16 21.41 7.95 7.78
CA THR A 16 21.57 7.25 6.49
C THR A 16 21.86 5.77 6.69
N THR A 17 22.08 5.35 7.93
CA THR A 17 22.36 3.97 8.28
C THR A 17 21.05 3.20 8.33
N PRO A 18 20.90 2.14 7.50
CA PRO A 18 19.81 1.19 7.67
C PRO A 18 19.83 0.66 9.09
N VAL A 19 18.67 0.56 9.74
CA VAL A 19 18.59 -0.22 10.99
C VAL A 19 19.09 -1.62 10.64
N PRO A 20 20.17 -2.11 11.25
CA PRO A 20 20.66 -3.46 10.97
C PRO A 20 19.51 -4.42 11.21
N VAL A 21 19.18 -5.26 10.22
CA VAL A 21 18.36 -6.44 10.47
C VAL A 21 18.99 -7.14 11.64
N SER A 22 18.29 -7.23 12.76
CA SER A 22 18.85 -7.79 14.00
C SER A 22 19.48 -9.15 13.70
N PRO A 23 20.72 -9.44 14.14
CA PRO A 23 21.37 -10.71 13.85
C PRO A 23 20.73 -11.93 14.56
N ALA A 24 19.57 -11.73 15.19
CA ALA A 24 18.84 -12.78 15.92
C ALA A 24 18.41 -14.00 15.07
N ALA A 25 18.60 -13.97 13.74
CA ALA A 25 18.17 -15.05 12.85
C ALA A 25 19.27 -16.06 12.48
N GLU A 26 20.49 -15.97 13.00
CA GLU A 26 21.59 -16.92 12.70
C GLU A 26 21.85 -17.95 13.81
N GLN A 27 20.86 -18.34 14.57
CA GLN A 27 20.97 -19.60 15.29
C GLN A 27 20.97 -20.72 14.24
N GLN A 28 22.05 -21.50 14.16
CA GLN A 28 22.12 -22.72 13.36
C GLN A 28 20.93 -23.59 13.72
N GLY A 29 19.85 -23.46 12.94
CA GLY A 29 18.59 -24.10 13.18
C GLY A 29 18.57 -25.54 12.76
N ALA A 30 17.49 -26.22 13.02
CA ALA A 30 17.21 -27.56 12.54
C ALA A 30 17.41 -27.63 11.01
N ILE A 31 17.68 -28.84 10.51
CA ILE A 31 17.85 -29.12 9.09
C ILE A 31 16.60 -29.82 8.57
N ALA A 32 16.09 -29.38 7.46
CA ALA A 32 15.04 -30.08 6.70
C ALA A 32 15.71 -31.03 5.70
N THR A 33 15.32 -32.29 5.70
CA THR A 33 15.87 -33.33 4.81
C THR A 33 14.81 -33.70 3.76
N LEU A 34 15.18 -33.59 2.48
CA LEU A 34 14.36 -34.01 1.34
C LEU A 34 14.96 -35.26 0.71
N THR A 35 14.16 -36.33 0.63
CA THR A 35 14.53 -37.54 -0.13
C THR A 35 13.80 -37.51 -1.49
N PHE A 36 14.54 -37.76 -2.57
CA PHE A 36 14.04 -37.74 -3.93
C PHE A 36 14.69 -38.85 -4.77
N PRO A 37 14.21 -39.17 -5.99
CA PRO A 37 14.75 -40.29 -6.79
C PRO A 37 16.25 -40.23 -7.12
N GLY A 38 16.92 -39.12 -6.90
CA GLY A 38 18.36 -38.94 -7.13
C GLY A 38 19.21 -38.95 -5.86
N GLY A 39 18.61 -39.07 -4.67
CA GLY A 39 19.35 -39.05 -3.39
C GLY A 39 18.62 -38.30 -2.27
N THR A 40 19.42 -37.71 -1.39
CA THR A 40 18.94 -36.94 -0.25
C THR A 40 19.63 -35.58 -0.24
N ALA A 41 18.88 -34.51 0.04
CA ALA A 41 19.41 -33.15 0.17
C ALA A 41 18.96 -32.53 1.50
N GLU A 42 19.83 -31.67 2.06
CA GLU A 42 19.60 -31.01 3.33
C GLU A 42 19.56 -29.51 3.17
N PHE A 43 18.62 -28.87 3.87
CA PHE A 43 18.35 -27.44 3.78
C PHE A 43 18.24 -26.80 5.17
N PRO A 44 18.93 -25.69 5.43
CA PRO A 44 18.79 -24.98 6.71
C PRO A 44 17.35 -24.50 6.95
N ILE A 45 16.90 -24.59 8.19
CA ILE A 45 15.67 -23.96 8.65
C ILE A 45 16.04 -22.62 9.29
N LEU A 46 15.54 -21.55 8.73
CA LEU A 46 15.70 -20.19 9.25
C LEU A 46 14.56 -19.88 10.20
N GLN A 47 14.92 -19.42 11.40
CA GLN A 47 13.94 -19.01 12.40
C GLN A 47 13.50 -17.55 12.15
N SER A 48 12.21 -17.28 12.24
CA SER A 48 11.66 -15.94 12.30
C SER A 48 11.70 -15.45 13.77
N VAL A 49 11.67 -14.14 13.98
CA VAL A 49 11.53 -13.56 15.34
C VAL A 49 10.17 -13.93 15.91
N ASP A 50 9.14 -13.78 15.09
CA ASP A 50 7.77 -14.20 15.34
C ASP A 50 7.23 -14.90 14.08
N GLY A 51 6.30 -15.84 14.23
CA GLY A 51 5.63 -16.52 13.12
C GLY A 51 6.37 -17.77 12.60
N ALA A 52 6.10 -18.12 11.35
CA ALA A 52 6.58 -19.36 10.76
C ALA A 52 8.05 -19.30 10.37
N SER A 53 8.78 -20.40 10.63
CA SER A 53 10.14 -20.61 10.12
C SER A 53 10.13 -20.86 8.60
N ALA A 54 11.25 -20.64 7.95
CA ALA A 54 11.41 -20.89 6.52
C ALA A 54 12.54 -21.90 6.23
N ILE A 55 12.34 -22.73 5.22
CA ILE A 55 13.40 -23.59 4.68
C ILE A 55 14.18 -22.78 3.65
N ASP A 56 15.49 -22.62 3.84
CA ASP A 56 16.35 -21.97 2.85
C ASP A 56 16.61 -22.89 1.66
N ILE A 57 15.93 -22.61 0.56
CA ILE A 57 16.02 -23.37 -0.69
C ILE A 57 17.02 -22.78 -1.70
N SER A 58 17.90 -21.86 -1.30
CA SER A 58 18.87 -21.18 -2.19
C SER A 58 19.78 -22.16 -2.94
N THR A 59 20.07 -23.32 -2.34
CA THR A 59 20.89 -24.39 -2.92
C THR A 59 20.07 -25.52 -3.55
N PHE A 60 18.75 -25.45 -3.56
CA PHE A 60 17.83 -26.53 -3.95
C PHE A 60 18.17 -27.11 -5.33
N LYS A 61 18.22 -26.25 -6.36
CA LYS A 61 18.54 -26.70 -7.72
C LYS A 61 19.92 -27.33 -7.84
N LYS A 62 20.90 -26.80 -7.11
CA LYS A 62 22.28 -27.33 -7.12
C LYS A 62 22.35 -28.75 -6.52
N GLN A 63 21.59 -29.00 -5.46
CA GLN A 63 21.59 -30.30 -4.76
C GLN A 63 20.72 -31.36 -5.45
N THR A 64 19.58 -30.94 -6.02
CA THR A 64 18.55 -31.87 -6.52
C THR A 64 18.43 -31.93 -8.05
N GLY A 65 18.96 -30.92 -8.77
CA GLY A 65 18.72 -30.76 -10.21
C GLY A 65 17.32 -30.24 -10.56
N MET A 66 16.43 -30.09 -9.58
CA MET A 66 15.02 -29.68 -9.78
C MET A 66 14.81 -28.20 -9.46
N ASN A 67 13.70 -27.65 -9.93
CA ASN A 67 13.17 -26.36 -9.47
C ASN A 67 11.96 -26.61 -8.55
N THR A 68 11.68 -25.65 -7.65
CA THR A 68 10.41 -25.58 -6.94
C THR A 68 9.34 -24.92 -7.86
N LEU A 69 8.07 -25.28 -7.67
CA LEU A 69 6.95 -24.66 -8.34
C LEU A 69 5.92 -24.24 -7.30
N ASP A 70 5.69 -22.92 -7.19
CA ASP A 70 4.74 -22.34 -6.26
C ASP A 70 3.99 -21.19 -6.96
N TYR A 71 2.73 -21.42 -7.34
CA TYR A 71 1.92 -20.40 -8.02
C TYR A 71 1.54 -19.27 -7.06
N GLY A 72 2.00 -18.04 -7.39
CA GLY A 72 1.68 -16.84 -6.62
C GLY A 72 2.41 -16.76 -5.26
N PHE A 73 3.49 -17.53 -5.09
CA PHE A 73 4.34 -17.52 -3.89
C PHE A 73 3.59 -17.81 -2.58
N VAL A 74 2.57 -18.68 -2.62
CA VAL A 74 1.70 -18.96 -1.47
C VAL A 74 2.47 -19.58 -0.30
N ASN A 75 3.50 -20.38 -0.62
CA ASN A 75 4.32 -21.10 0.36
C ASN A 75 5.79 -20.65 0.35
N THR A 76 6.13 -19.62 -0.42
CA THR A 76 7.53 -19.24 -0.64
C THR A 76 7.79 -17.83 -0.12
N GLY A 77 8.65 -17.68 0.89
CA GLY A 77 9.20 -16.41 1.31
C GLY A 77 10.14 -15.85 0.23
N ALA A 78 9.87 -14.66 -0.27
CA ALA A 78 10.68 -14.00 -1.29
C ALA A 78 11.84 -13.19 -0.71
N THR A 79 11.78 -12.84 0.57
CA THR A 79 12.76 -11.97 1.25
C THR A 79 12.69 -12.16 2.76
N LYS A 80 13.72 -11.65 3.45
CA LYS A 80 13.66 -11.31 4.89
C LYS A 80 13.30 -9.82 4.99
N SER A 81 12.44 -9.45 5.93
CA SER A 81 12.06 -8.06 6.16
C SER A 81 11.86 -7.79 7.64
N ALA A 82 12.26 -6.59 8.08
CA ALA A 82 12.05 -6.10 9.45
C ALA A 82 10.97 -4.99 9.52
N ILE A 83 10.18 -4.79 8.46
CA ILE A 83 9.25 -3.66 8.34
C ILE A 83 7.92 -3.99 8.99
N THR A 84 7.26 -5.05 8.55
CA THR A 84 5.91 -5.39 8.97
C THR A 84 5.82 -6.86 9.37
N TYR A 85 5.16 -7.11 10.48
CA TYR A 85 4.80 -8.44 10.94
C TYR A 85 3.29 -8.63 10.93
N ILE A 86 2.83 -9.73 10.36
CA ILE A 86 1.42 -10.12 10.35
C ILE A 86 1.28 -11.56 10.86
N ASP A 87 0.39 -11.74 11.85
CA ASP A 87 -0.15 -13.05 12.20
C ASP A 87 -1.64 -13.08 11.83
N GLY A 88 -1.92 -13.74 10.73
CA GLY A 88 -3.29 -13.81 10.21
C GLY A 88 -4.22 -14.66 11.07
N ASP A 89 -3.73 -15.66 11.79
CA ASP A 89 -4.53 -16.53 12.65
C ASP A 89 -4.91 -15.82 13.96
N GLN A 90 -4.01 -14.99 14.50
CA GLN A 90 -4.26 -14.20 15.69
C GLN A 90 -4.87 -12.82 15.40
N GLY A 91 -4.87 -12.35 14.13
CA GLY A 91 -5.32 -11.01 13.76
C GLY A 91 -4.37 -9.92 14.24
N ILE A 92 -3.07 -10.16 14.17
CA ILE A 92 -2.02 -9.23 14.60
C ILE A 92 -1.42 -8.53 13.39
N LEU A 93 -1.22 -7.21 13.49
CA LEU A 93 -0.45 -6.39 12.57
C LEU A 93 0.45 -5.45 13.38
N ARG A 94 1.75 -5.45 13.06
CA ARG A 94 2.74 -4.55 13.70
C ARG A 94 3.61 -3.89 12.61
N TYR A 95 3.88 -2.61 12.78
CA TYR A 95 4.89 -1.89 12.01
C TYR A 95 6.13 -1.68 12.86
N ARG A 96 7.27 -2.22 12.43
CA ARG A 96 8.54 -2.17 13.21
C ARG A 96 8.36 -2.61 14.67
N GLY A 97 7.47 -3.58 14.92
CA GLY A 97 7.17 -4.09 16.26
C GLY A 97 6.02 -3.37 16.99
N TYR A 98 5.63 -2.18 16.58
CA TYR A 98 4.52 -1.44 17.20
C TYR A 98 3.16 -1.95 16.71
N PRO A 99 2.21 -2.27 17.62
CA PRO A 99 0.86 -2.69 17.24
C PRO A 99 0.11 -1.59 16.47
N ILE A 100 -0.63 -2.01 15.43
CA ILE A 100 -1.31 -1.09 14.52
C ILE A 100 -2.35 -0.20 15.21
N ASP A 101 -3.05 -0.72 16.20
CA ASP A 101 -4.05 0.01 16.98
C ASP A 101 -3.43 1.14 17.81
N GLN A 102 -2.22 0.93 18.33
CA GLN A 102 -1.50 1.95 19.09
C GLN A 102 -1.01 3.08 18.19
N ILE A 103 -0.36 2.76 17.08
CA ILE A 103 0.18 3.79 16.19
C ILE A 103 -0.93 4.55 15.44
N ALA A 104 -1.97 3.88 14.95
CA ALA A 104 -3.08 4.54 14.26
C ALA A 104 -3.96 5.40 15.18
N GLY A 105 -3.88 5.19 16.49
CA GLY A 105 -4.56 6.00 17.50
C GLY A 105 -3.78 7.21 18.01
N ASN A 106 -2.44 7.17 17.94
CA ASN A 106 -1.58 8.11 18.65
C ASN A 106 -0.54 8.82 17.77
N CYS A 107 -0.29 8.35 16.54
CA CYS A 107 0.72 8.93 15.66
C CYS A 107 0.07 9.62 14.46
N THR A 108 0.80 10.55 13.85
CA THR A 108 0.47 11.13 12.55
C THR A 108 1.00 10.25 11.42
N PHE A 109 0.47 10.43 10.21
CA PHE A 109 0.92 9.72 9.02
C PHE A 109 2.43 9.89 8.76
N LEU A 110 2.97 11.09 8.95
CA LEU A 110 4.41 11.33 8.75
C LEU A 110 5.29 10.69 9.83
N GLU A 111 4.81 10.55 11.07
CA GLU A 111 5.51 9.79 12.11
C GLU A 111 5.60 8.31 11.76
N VAL A 112 4.52 7.74 11.25
CA VAL A 112 4.50 6.31 10.85
C VAL A 112 5.28 6.09 9.56
N ALA A 113 5.21 7.03 8.60
CA ALA A 113 6.05 7.01 7.41
C ALA A 113 7.55 7.02 7.78
N TRP A 114 7.93 7.87 8.73
CA TRP A 114 9.29 7.89 9.26
C TRP A 114 9.65 6.55 9.91
N LEU A 115 8.78 6.02 10.78
CA LEU A 115 8.99 4.73 11.45
C LEU A 115 9.28 3.61 10.44
N LEU A 116 8.47 3.48 9.41
CA LEU A 116 8.65 2.44 8.39
C LEU A 116 9.97 2.60 7.63
N ILE A 117 10.30 3.84 7.24
CA ILE A 117 11.45 4.14 6.39
C ILE A 117 12.77 4.06 7.16
N TYR A 118 12.81 4.58 8.42
CA TYR A 118 14.04 4.70 9.19
C TYR A 118 14.14 3.72 10.38
N GLY A 119 13.04 3.04 10.74
CA GLY A 119 13.07 1.91 11.67
C GLY A 119 12.62 2.19 13.09
N GLU A 120 12.66 3.44 13.55
CA GLU A 120 12.21 3.89 14.88
C GLU A 120 11.29 5.10 14.76
N LEU A 121 10.46 5.36 15.77
CA LEU A 121 9.65 6.57 15.82
C LEU A 121 10.54 7.82 15.90
N PRO A 122 10.17 8.90 15.18
CA PRO A 122 10.98 10.11 15.18
C PRO A 122 10.94 10.83 16.54
N THR A 123 12.04 11.44 16.89
CA THR A 123 12.03 12.50 17.92
C THR A 123 11.25 13.73 17.39
N PRO A 124 10.75 14.62 18.25
CA PRO A 124 10.07 15.83 17.81
C PRO A 124 10.90 16.68 16.82
N THR A 125 12.21 16.75 17.00
CA THR A 125 13.13 17.49 16.12
C THR A 125 13.27 16.81 14.75
N GLU A 126 13.38 15.49 14.71
CA GLU A 126 13.46 14.74 13.46
C GLU A 126 12.15 14.85 12.66
N LEU A 127 11.00 14.77 13.35
CA LEU A 127 9.70 14.96 12.71
C LEU A 127 9.56 16.35 12.10
N GLU A 128 9.92 17.39 12.86
CA GLU A 128 9.88 18.78 12.37
C GLU A 128 10.76 18.98 11.14
N GLN A 129 11.97 18.43 11.14
CA GLN A 129 12.89 18.50 10.00
C GLN A 129 12.36 17.73 8.80
N PHE A 130 11.80 16.56 9.01
CA PHE A 130 11.22 15.71 7.96
C PHE A 130 10.02 16.39 7.30
N ASP A 131 9.08 16.88 8.10
CA ASP A 131 7.91 17.62 7.61
C ASP A 131 8.35 18.89 6.84
N ALA A 132 9.30 19.64 7.37
CA ALA A 132 9.82 20.83 6.69
C ALA A 132 10.51 20.50 5.36
N ARG A 133 11.19 19.36 5.26
CA ARG A 133 11.77 18.90 3.98
C ARG A 133 10.69 18.51 2.99
N ILE A 134 9.67 17.74 3.41
CA ILE A 134 8.53 17.36 2.56
C ILE A 134 7.83 18.61 2.02
N ARG A 135 7.52 19.58 2.89
CA ARG A 135 6.85 20.84 2.50
C ARG A 135 7.63 21.63 1.46
N ARG A 136 8.97 21.65 1.53
CA ARG A 136 9.81 22.32 0.52
C ARG A 136 9.76 21.67 -0.87
N HIS A 137 9.37 20.40 -0.97
CA HIS A 137 9.34 19.64 -2.20
C HIS A 137 7.93 19.41 -2.78
N THR A 138 6.89 20.04 -2.23
CA THR A 138 5.50 19.83 -2.65
C THR A 138 5.17 20.33 -4.07
N LEU A 139 5.84 21.38 -4.54
CA LEU A 139 5.59 21.94 -5.87
C LEU A 139 6.00 20.98 -6.98
N LEU A 140 5.12 20.81 -7.95
CA LEU A 140 5.44 20.10 -9.20
C LEU A 140 6.11 21.07 -10.19
N HIS A 141 6.97 20.52 -11.06
CA HIS A 141 7.49 21.30 -12.18
C HIS A 141 6.31 21.72 -13.08
N GLU A 142 6.29 22.99 -13.51
CA GLU A 142 5.18 23.52 -14.30
C GLU A 142 4.96 22.75 -15.62
N ASP A 143 6.01 22.28 -16.27
CA ASP A 143 5.87 21.48 -17.47
C ASP A 143 5.20 20.12 -17.24
N LEU A 144 5.25 19.55 -16.02
CA LEU A 144 4.49 18.34 -15.69
C LEU A 144 2.98 18.56 -15.81
N ARG A 145 2.48 19.80 -15.66
CA ARG A 145 1.07 20.13 -15.87
C ARG A 145 0.61 19.81 -17.29
N ARG A 146 1.48 19.94 -18.29
CA ARG A 146 1.16 19.60 -19.67
C ARG A 146 0.84 18.12 -19.86
N LEU A 147 1.39 17.24 -19.01
CA LEU A 147 0.98 15.83 -19.00
C LEU A 147 -0.51 15.68 -18.64
N PHE A 148 -0.96 16.39 -17.60
CA PHE A 148 -2.38 16.37 -17.22
C PHE A 148 -3.28 16.98 -18.32
N ASP A 149 -2.81 18.01 -19.00
CA ASP A 149 -3.57 18.65 -20.09
C ASP A 149 -3.72 17.72 -21.31
N ALA A 150 -2.71 16.91 -21.60
CA ALA A 150 -2.72 15.93 -22.69
C ALA A 150 -3.63 14.72 -22.41
N LEU A 151 -3.95 14.43 -21.15
CA LEU A 151 -4.76 13.28 -20.79
C LEU A 151 -6.27 13.63 -20.85
N PRO A 152 -7.15 12.69 -21.25
CA PRO A 152 -8.58 12.93 -21.29
C PRO A 152 -9.16 13.09 -19.87
N HIS A 153 -10.23 13.89 -19.73
CA HIS A 153 -10.94 14.05 -18.45
C HIS A 153 -11.47 12.71 -17.89
N SER A 154 -11.80 11.78 -18.77
CA SER A 154 -12.28 10.44 -18.42
C SER A 154 -11.18 9.46 -17.99
N ALA A 155 -9.91 9.88 -18.07
CA ALA A 155 -8.79 9.01 -17.65
C ALA A 155 -8.97 8.55 -16.21
N HIS A 156 -8.67 7.28 -15.95
CA HIS A 156 -8.74 6.77 -14.57
C HIS A 156 -7.61 7.39 -13.73
N PRO A 157 -7.90 7.93 -12.52
CA PRO A 157 -6.90 8.60 -11.70
C PRO A 157 -5.67 7.73 -11.39
N MET A 158 -5.81 6.42 -11.25
CA MET A 158 -4.68 5.52 -11.05
C MET A 158 -3.72 5.47 -12.25
N SER A 159 -4.24 5.48 -13.48
CA SER A 159 -3.41 5.55 -14.69
C SER A 159 -2.70 6.90 -14.80
N VAL A 160 -3.39 7.99 -14.45
CA VAL A 160 -2.79 9.33 -14.39
C VAL A 160 -1.67 9.35 -13.34
N LEU A 161 -1.94 8.81 -12.15
CA LEU A 161 -0.98 8.76 -11.04
C LEU A 161 0.30 8.02 -11.42
N SER A 162 0.18 6.79 -11.95
CA SER A 162 1.35 5.98 -12.33
C SER A 162 2.17 6.64 -13.44
N SER A 163 1.50 7.22 -14.43
CA SER A 163 2.17 7.93 -15.54
C SER A 163 2.92 9.16 -15.06
N ALA A 164 2.30 9.97 -14.20
CA ALA A 164 2.92 11.18 -13.68
C ALA A 164 4.09 10.87 -12.72
N VAL A 165 3.97 9.82 -11.89
CA VAL A 165 5.06 9.38 -11.02
C VAL A 165 6.24 8.87 -11.84
N SER A 166 6.00 8.09 -12.90
CA SER A 166 7.07 7.66 -13.81
C SER A 166 7.74 8.86 -14.49
N ALA A 167 6.95 9.85 -14.94
CA ALA A 167 7.47 11.06 -15.58
C ALA A 167 8.31 11.93 -14.63
N LEU A 168 8.14 11.86 -13.31
CA LEU A 168 8.95 12.62 -12.36
C LEU A 168 10.45 12.35 -12.51
N SER A 169 10.85 11.13 -12.87
CA SER A 169 12.27 10.79 -13.06
C SER A 169 12.93 11.66 -14.10
N THR A 170 12.21 12.10 -15.14
CA THR A 170 12.76 12.95 -16.22
C THR A 170 13.06 14.38 -15.78
N TYR A 171 12.55 14.81 -14.64
CA TYR A 171 12.83 16.15 -14.07
C TYR A 171 13.97 16.13 -13.04
N TYR A 172 14.48 14.95 -12.70
CA TYR A 172 15.47 14.74 -11.63
C TYR A 172 16.56 13.76 -12.03
N GLU A 173 16.94 13.71 -13.32
CA GLU A 173 17.87 12.71 -13.88
C GLU A 173 19.22 12.66 -13.13
N ASP A 174 19.71 13.80 -12.66
CA ASP A 174 20.98 13.89 -11.92
C ASP A 174 20.90 13.23 -10.51
N ASP A 175 19.68 13.01 -10.01
CA ASP A 175 19.41 12.47 -8.67
C ASP A 175 18.90 11.01 -8.69
N MET A 176 19.09 10.29 -9.81
CA MET A 176 18.55 8.93 -9.98
C MET A 176 19.49 7.81 -9.52
N ASP A 177 20.71 8.13 -9.07
CA ASP A 177 21.65 7.14 -8.55
C ASP A 177 21.09 6.48 -7.28
N VAL A 178 20.90 5.16 -7.34
CA VAL A 178 20.29 4.36 -6.28
C VAL A 178 21.31 3.88 -5.25
N ASP A 179 22.59 4.04 -5.51
CA ASP A 179 23.69 3.69 -4.63
C ASP A 179 24.22 4.91 -3.84
N ASP A 180 23.75 6.12 -4.16
CA ASP A 180 24.02 7.35 -3.44
C ASP A 180 22.92 7.61 -2.37
N PRO A 181 23.25 7.54 -1.07
CA PRO A 181 22.27 7.71 0.01
C PRO A 181 21.57 9.09 0.01
N GLU A 182 22.26 10.17 -0.40
CA GLU A 182 21.67 11.51 -0.43
C GLU A 182 20.64 11.62 -1.55
N LYS A 183 20.91 11.02 -2.70
CA LYS A 183 19.98 10.97 -3.84
C LYS A 183 18.77 10.07 -3.53
N VAL A 184 18.98 8.93 -2.88
CA VAL A 184 17.89 8.07 -2.40
C VAL A 184 17.00 8.82 -1.42
N GLU A 185 17.59 9.62 -0.55
CA GLU A 185 16.84 10.46 0.40
C GLU A 185 16.03 11.55 -0.31
N LEU A 186 16.59 12.21 -1.33
CA LEU A 186 15.86 13.18 -2.15
C LEU A 186 14.70 12.53 -2.90
N GLN A 187 14.89 11.34 -3.49
CA GLN A 187 13.81 10.60 -4.15
C GLN A 187 12.69 10.26 -3.15
N THR A 188 13.04 9.83 -1.92
CA THR A 188 12.10 9.54 -0.82
C THR A 188 11.23 10.76 -0.51
N VAL A 189 11.85 11.90 -0.20
CA VAL A 189 11.15 13.13 0.17
C VAL A 189 10.30 13.66 -0.98
N ARG A 190 10.81 13.64 -2.21
CA ARG A 190 10.07 14.09 -3.41
C ARG A 190 8.83 13.24 -3.68
N LEU A 191 8.91 11.91 -3.52
CA LEU A 191 7.76 11.03 -3.68
C LEU A 191 6.69 11.33 -2.64
N LEU A 192 7.06 11.41 -1.35
CA LEU A 192 6.13 11.74 -0.27
C LEU A 192 5.47 13.10 -0.48
N ALA A 193 6.23 14.09 -0.93
CA ALA A 193 5.74 15.45 -1.16
C ALA A 193 4.82 15.56 -2.39
N LYS A 194 5.14 14.88 -3.49
CA LYS A 194 4.54 15.13 -4.80
C LYS A 194 3.39 14.16 -5.14
N LEU A 195 3.39 12.94 -4.61
CA LEU A 195 2.33 11.97 -4.91
C LEU A 195 0.94 12.49 -4.54
N PRO A 196 0.72 13.09 -3.34
CA PRO A 196 -0.59 13.66 -2.99
C PRO A 196 -1.02 14.80 -3.92
N VAL A 197 -0.08 15.63 -4.39
CA VAL A 197 -0.35 16.72 -5.32
C VAL A 197 -0.75 16.18 -6.68
N ILE A 198 -0.04 15.18 -7.20
CA ILE A 198 -0.38 14.49 -8.45
C ILE A 198 -1.77 13.86 -8.35
N ALA A 199 -2.08 13.19 -7.25
CA ALA A 199 -3.38 12.58 -6.99
C ALA A 199 -4.52 13.61 -7.00
N ALA A 200 -4.31 14.75 -6.33
CA ALA A 200 -5.28 15.84 -6.32
C ALA A 200 -5.46 16.47 -7.70
N TYR A 201 -4.38 16.62 -8.48
CA TYR A 201 -4.45 17.12 -9.86
C TYR A 201 -5.21 16.16 -10.77
N ALA A 202 -5.01 14.85 -10.61
CA ALA A 202 -5.81 13.85 -11.32
C ALA A 202 -7.31 13.98 -11.02
N HIS A 203 -7.67 14.19 -9.75
CA HIS A 203 -9.05 14.45 -9.34
C HIS A 203 -9.60 15.75 -9.94
N LYS A 204 -8.89 16.88 -9.77
CA LYS A 204 -9.28 18.18 -10.29
C LYS A 204 -9.45 18.18 -11.81
N LYS A 205 -8.56 17.48 -12.53
CA LYS A 205 -8.70 17.28 -13.98
C LYS A 205 -9.98 16.54 -14.32
N ALA A 206 -10.30 15.47 -13.61
CA ALA A 206 -11.49 14.64 -13.87
C ALA A 206 -12.79 15.42 -13.70
N ILE A 207 -12.85 16.38 -12.75
CA ILE A 207 -14.03 17.21 -12.47
C ILE A 207 -14.00 18.58 -13.17
N GLY A 208 -12.98 18.85 -13.98
CA GLY A 208 -12.86 20.10 -14.76
C GLY A 208 -12.59 21.35 -13.92
N GLN A 209 -11.96 21.21 -12.75
CA GLN A 209 -11.59 22.32 -11.87
C GLN A 209 -10.12 22.72 -12.00
N ALA A 210 -9.83 23.98 -11.64
CA ALA A 210 -8.47 24.50 -11.62
C ALA A 210 -7.60 23.78 -10.58
N PHE A 211 -6.33 23.54 -10.92
CA PHE A 211 -5.33 23.02 -10.00
C PHE A 211 -4.97 24.08 -8.95
N LEU A 212 -4.93 23.68 -7.70
CA LEU A 212 -4.43 24.50 -6.61
C LEU A 212 -2.94 24.17 -6.33
N TYR A 213 -2.15 25.19 -6.02
CA TYR A 213 -0.82 24.96 -5.49
C TYR A 213 -0.90 24.51 -4.03
N PRO A 214 0.05 23.66 -3.57
CA PRO A 214 0.17 23.31 -2.17
C PRO A 214 0.27 24.53 -1.26
N ASP A 215 -0.30 24.41 -0.05
CA ASP A 215 -0.18 25.41 1.01
C ASP A 215 0.65 24.83 2.16
N ASN A 216 1.91 25.25 2.25
CA ASN A 216 2.86 24.71 3.21
C ASN A 216 2.60 25.14 4.67
N SER A 217 1.58 25.97 4.93
CA SER A 217 1.12 26.29 6.29
C SER A 217 0.22 25.20 6.89
N LEU A 218 -0.34 24.34 6.05
CA LEU A 218 -1.24 23.25 6.44
C LEU A 218 -0.47 21.94 6.75
N SER A 219 -1.09 21.06 7.52
CA SER A 219 -0.60 19.69 7.68
C SER A 219 -0.59 18.92 6.36
N PHE A 220 0.07 17.78 6.32
CA PHE A 220 0.09 16.91 5.14
C PHE A 220 -1.33 16.54 4.67
N VAL A 221 -2.18 16.09 5.60
CA VAL A 221 -3.55 15.66 5.30
C VAL A 221 -4.45 16.86 4.96
N ASP A 222 -4.36 17.96 5.71
CA ASP A 222 -5.15 19.16 5.45
C ASP A 222 -4.82 19.77 4.09
N ASN A 223 -3.54 19.78 3.71
CA ASN A 223 -3.10 20.24 2.41
C ASN A 223 -3.67 19.35 1.29
N PHE A 224 -3.65 18.02 1.47
CA PHE A 224 -4.25 17.09 0.52
C PHE A 224 -5.77 17.31 0.37
N LEU A 225 -6.50 17.47 1.47
CA LEU A 225 -7.94 17.76 1.45
C LEU A 225 -8.21 19.10 0.74
N ARG A 226 -7.43 20.14 1.05
CA ARG A 226 -7.51 21.44 0.37
C ARG A 226 -7.26 21.32 -1.14
N LEU A 227 -6.26 20.57 -1.56
CA LEU A 227 -5.93 20.37 -2.97
C LEU A 227 -7.08 19.68 -3.73
N ASN A 228 -7.82 18.79 -3.07
CA ASN A 228 -8.95 18.09 -3.68
C ASN A 228 -10.24 18.93 -3.66
N PHE A 229 -10.58 19.57 -2.55
CA PHE A 229 -11.88 20.17 -2.32
C PHE A 229 -11.89 21.71 -2.29
N GLY A 230 -10.73 22.33 -2.07
CA GLY A 230 -10.58 23.77 -2.13
C GLY A 230 -10.82 24.33 -3.54
N THR A 231 -11.18 25.62 -3.60
CA THR A 231 -11.34 26.37 -4.85
C THR A 231 -10.50 27.65 -4.82
N MET A 232 -10.33 28.30 -5.96
CA MET A 232 -9.69 29.62 -6.03
C MET A 232 -10.55 30.75 -5.49
N ALA A 233 -11.86 30.49 -5.32
CA ALA A 233 -12.84 31.51 -4.93
C ALA A 233 -12.94 31.72 -3.41
N GLU A 234 -12.61 30.66 -2.63
CA GLU A 234 -12.81 30.67 -1.17
C GLU A 234 -11.62 30.08 -0.43
N THR A 235 -11.38 30.55 0.77
CA THR A 235 -10.38 29.94 1.66
C THR A 235 -10.90 28.62 2.20
N TYR A 236 -10.18 27.54 1.90
CA TYR A 236 -10.50 26.23 2.44
C TYR A 236 -10.23 26.17 3.95
N LYS A 237 -11.20 25.67 4.70
CA LYS A 237 -11.10 25.44 6.14
C LYS A 237 -11.13 23.94 6.41
N PRO A 238 -10.02 23.33 6.86
CA PRO A 238 -10.00 21.91 7.21
C PRO A 238 -11.04 21.59 8.29
N ASN A 239 -11.72 20.47 8.15
CA ASN A 239 -12.54 19.90 9.22
C ASN A 239 -11.65 18.92 10.03
N PRO A 240 -11.36 19.18 11.32
CA PRO A 240 -10.45 18.35 12.09
C PRO A 240 -10.85 16.87 12.21
N VAL A 241 -12.16 16.58 12.18
CA VAL A 241 -12.65 15.20 12.23
C VAL A 241 -12.33 14.46 10.93
N LEU A 242 -12.55 15.13 9.79
CA LEU A 242 -12.20 14.55 8.48
C LEU A 242 -10.69 14.37 8.33
N SER A 243 -9.91 15.36 8.78
CA SER A 243 -8.44 15.29 8.75
C SER A 243 -7.93 14.11 9.57
N LYS A 244 -8.40 13.96 10.81
CA LYS A 244 -8.04 12.85 11.71
C LYS A 244 -8.45 11.49 11.13
N ALA A 245 -9.66 11.39 10.57
CA ALA A 245 -10.13 10.15 9.97
C ALA A 245 -9.30 9.75 8.74
N LEU A 246 -9.01 10.72 7.85
CA LEU A 246 -8.17 10.44 6.68
C LEU A 246 -6.75 10.05 7.09
N GLU A 247 -6.16 10.74 8.06
CA GLU A 247 -4.84 10.40 8.58
C GLU A 247 -4.78 8.97 9.13
N ARG A 248 -5.77 8.57 9.94
CA ARG A 248 -5.89 7.20 10.44
C ARG A 248 -6.02 6.20 9.30
N LEU A 249 -6.83 6.48 8.29
CA LEU A 249 -6.98 5.59 7.13
C LEU A 249 -5.67 5.44 6.34
N LEU A 250 -4.94 6.53 6.14
CA LEU A 250 -3.64 6.46 5.48
C LEU A 250 -2.66 5.58 6.27
N ILE A 251 -2.56 5.74 7.59
CA ILE A 251 -1.71 4.92 8.47
C ILE A 251 -2.05 3.43 8.35
N LEU A 252 -3.34 3.08 8.37
CA LEU A 252 -3.80 1.68 8.28
C LEU A 252 -3.46 1.01 6.94
N HIS A 253 -3.06 1.79 5.94
CA HIS A 253 -2.70 1.32 4.62
C HIS A 253 -1.18 1.39 4.31
N GLU A 254 -0.34 1.92 5.22
CA GLU A 254 1.06 2.23 4.90
C GLU A 254 1.88 1.02 4.47
N ASP A 255 1.75 -0.13 5.11
CA ASP A 255 2.39 -1.37 4.65
C ASP A 255 1.55 -2.61 4.97
N HIS A 256 1.81 -3.69 4.25
CA HIS A 256 1.16 -4.99 4.48
C HIS A 256 2.01 -6.11 3.88
N GLU A 257 3.28 -6.23 4.34
CA GLU A 257 4.27 -7.23 3.91
C GLU A 257 4.43 -7.32 2.38
N GLN A 258 4.60 -8.55 1.87
CA GLN A 258 4.83 -8.86 0.45
C GLN A 258 3.52 -9.01 -0.34
N ASN A 259 2.61 -8.04 -0.23
CA ASN A 259 1.46 -7.97 -1.13
C ASN A 259 1.90 -7.76 -2.59
N ALA A 260 0.97 -7.89 -3.55
CA ALA A 260 1.30 -7.86 -4.98
C ALA A 260 2.01 -6.58 -5.41
N SER A 261 1.60 -5.40 -4.91
CA SER A 261 2.24 -4.13 -5.29
C SER A 261 3.63 -3.97 -4.65
N THR A 262 3.79 -4.35 -3.38
CA THR A 262 5.09 -4.33 -2.70
C THR A 262 6.08 -5.29 -3.37
N SER A 263 5.65 -6.51 -3.70
CA SER A 263 6.47 -7.48 -4.44
C SER A 263 6.85 -6.96 -5.83
N THR A 264 5.97 -6.21 -6.50
CA THR A 264 6.26 -5.57 -7.78
C THR A 264 7.29 -4.46 -7.62
N VAL A 265 7.18 -3.59 -6.60
CA VAL A 265 8.19 -2.57 -6.29
C VAL A 265 9.56 -3.21 -6.06
N ARG A 266 9.63 -4.26 -5.26
CA ARG A 266 10.87 -5.00 -5.00
C ARG A 266 11.40 -5.68 -6.27
N MET A 267 10.54 -6.28 -7.09
CA MET A 267 10.94 -6.93 -8.34
C MET A 267 11.59 -5.92 -9.30
N VAL A 268 10.97 -4.76 -9.51
CA VAL A 268 11.53 -3.70 -10.35
C VAL A 268 12.78 -3.10 -9.72
N GLY A 269 12.77 -2.80 -8.42
CA GLY A 269 13.93 -2.30 -7.68
C GLY A 269 15.14 -3.23 -7.70
N SER A 270 14.92 -4.55 -7.77
CA SER A 270 16.00 -5.54 -7.86
C SER A 270 16.89 -5.38 -9.10
N THR A 271 16.41 -4.68 -10.10
CA THR A 271 17.17 -4.33 -11.33
C THR A 271 17.99 -3.05 -11.20
N LYS A 272 18.04 -2.44 -10.01
CA LYS A 272 18.59 -1.10 -9.77
C LYS A 272 17.84 0.03 -10.50
N ALA A 273 16.57 -0.20 -10.85
CA ALA A 273 15.69 0.86 -11.33
C ALA A 273 15.45 1.90 -10.22
N ASN A 274 15.42 3.18 -10.60
CA ASN A 274 15.19 4.27 -9.65
C ASN A 274 13.86 4.12 -8.90
N MET A 275 13.72 4.82 -7.78
CA MET A 275 12.56 4.70 -6.90
C MET A 275 11.26 5.12 -7.58
N PHE A 276 11.27 6.16 -8.44
CA PHE A 276 10.06 6.61 -9.16
C PHE A 276 9.53 5.52 -10.10
N ALA A 277 10.40 4.87 -10.86
CA ALA A 277 10.02 3.76 -11.75
C ALA A 277 9.46 2.57 -10.96
N SER A 278 10.11 2.21 -9.85
CA SER A 278 9.68 1.11 -8.98
C SER A 278 8.33 1.39 -8.33
N ILE A 279 8.10 2.60 -7.81
CA ILE A 279 6.83 3.03 -7.22
C ILE A 279 5.72 3.09 -8.27
N SER A 280 6.00 3.62 -9.47
CA SER A 280 5.04 3.61 -10.59
C SER A 280 4.57 2.19 -10.92
N ALA A 281 5.49 1.22 -10.93
CA ALA A 281 5.14 -0.19 -11.12
C ALA A 281 4.25 -0.74 -9.99
N GLY A 282 4.54 -0.37 -8.73
CA GLY A 282 3.69 -0.67 -7.58
C GLY A 282 2.28 -0.10 -7.69
N ILE A 283 2.16 1.15 -8.14
CA ILE A 283 0.86 1.80 -8.40
C ILE A 283 0.07 1.02 -9.46
N ASN A 284 0.70 0.59 -10.56
CA ASN A 284 0.06 -0.22 -11.58
C ASN A 284 -0.40 -1.59 -11.07
N ALA A 285 0.39 -2.23 -10.21
CA ALA A 285 -0.02 -3.49 -9.59
C ALA A 285 -1.17 -3.29 -8.60
N LEU A 286 -1.18 -2.19 -7.83
CA LEU A 286 -2.26 -1.84 -6.92
C LEU A 286 -3.58 -1.57 -7.67
N TYR A 287 -3.51 -1.01 -8.86
CA TYR A 287 -4.67 -0.72 -9.70
C TYR A 287 -5.44 -1.98 -10.14
N GLY A 288 -4.81 -3.14 -10.09
CA GLY A 288 -5.45 -4.41 -10.48
C GLY A 288 -6.68 -4.72 -9.61
N PRO A 289 -7.82 -5.18 -10.20
CA PRO A 289 -9.09 -5.40 -9.47
C PRO A 289 -8.99 -6.50 -8.39
N LEU A 290 -7.95 -7.34 -8.43
CA LEU A 290 -7.70 -8.36 -7.41
C LEU A 290 -6.84 -7.84 -6.24
N HIS A 291 -6.44 -6.57 -6.26
CA HIS A 291 -5.59 -5.97 -5.23
C HIS A 291 -6.23 -4.73 -4.61
N GLY A 292 -6.18 -3.57 -5.25
CA GLY A 292 -6.63 -2.30 -4.66
C GLY A 292 -8.09 -1.91 -4.91
N GLY A 293 -8.87 -2.74 -5.64
CA GLY A 293 -10.25 -2.42 -6.00
C GLY A 293 -11.32 -2.86 -4.99
N ALA A 294 -10.93 -3.40 -3.83
CA ALA A 294 -11.88 -4.02 -2.91
C ALA A 294 -12.85 -2.99 -2.27
N ASN A 295 -12.37 -1.82 -1.86
CA ASN A 295 -13.18 -0.78 -1.24
C ASN A 295 -14.23 -0.17 -2.19
N GLU A 296 -13.91 0.00 -3.47
CA GLU A 296 -14.87 0.40 -4.51
C GLU A 296 -15.94 -0.68 -4.69
N ALA A 297 -15.55 -1.94 -4.79
CA ALA A 297 -16.48 -3.06 -4.93
C ALA A 297 -17.40 -3.25 -3.72
N VAL A 298 -16.93 -2.94 -2.50
CA VAL A 298 -17.80 -2.94 -1.30
C VAL A 298 -18.87 -1.87 -1.43
N LEU A 299 -18.52 -0.65 -1.82
CA LEU A 299 -19.47 0.43 -1.96
C LEU A 299 -20.53 0.12 -3.03
N GLU A 300 -20.11 -0.47 -4.16
CA GLU A 300 -21.02 -0.93 -5.20
C GLU A 300 -21.99 -2.01 -4.68
N MET A 301 -21.50 -2.96 -3.91
CA MET A 301 -22.32 -4.00 -3.29
C MET A 301 -23.35 -3.40 -2.33
N LEU A 302 -22.93 -2.51 -1.43
CA LEU A 302 -23.83 -1.85 -0.48
C LEU A 302 -24.90 -1.01 -1.22
N GLN A 303 -24.51 -0.31 -2.29
CA GLN A 303 -25.44 0.45 -3.13
C GLN A 303 -26.44 -0.49 -3.83
N GLN A 304 -26.02 -1.62 -4.35
CA GLN A 304 -26.90 -2.63 -4.94
C GLN A 304 -27.93 -3.17 -3.92
N ILE A 305 -27.49 -3.44 -2.67
CA ILE A 305 -28.41 -3.86 -1.61
C ILE A 305 -29.46 -2.77 -1.35
N LYS A 306 -29.03 -1.49 -1.21
CA LYS A 306 -29.92 -0.35 -1.02
C LYS A 306 -30.93 -0.22 -2.16
N ASP A 307 -30.45 -0.24 -3.41
CA ASP A 307 -31.27 -0.02 -4.61
C ASP A 307 -32.27 -1.17 -4.85
N SER A 308 -31.96 -2.38 -4.37
CA SER A 308 -32.87 -3.51 -4.47
C SER A 308 -34.13 -3.35 -3.61
N GLY A 309 -34.04 -2.58 -2.51
CA GLY A 309 -35.09 -2.45 -1.51
C GLY A 309 -35.38 -3.74 -0.72
N GLU A 310 -34.56 -4.79 -0.92
CA GLU A 310 -34.69 -6.05 -0.18
C GLU A 310 -34.00 -5.97 1.20
N PRO A 311 -34.49 -6.69 2.21
CA PRO A 311 -33.79 -6.81 3.49
C PRO A 311 -32.37 -7.38 3.32
N VAL A 312 -31.42 -6.95 4.13
CA VAL A 312 -30.03 -7.44 4.10
C VAL A 312 -29.94 -8.96 4.26
N THR A 313 -30.84 -9.54 5.07
CA THR A 313 -30.95 -11.00 5.24
C THR A 313 -31.20 -11.73 3.93
N ARG A 314 -31.96 -11.13 2.99
CA ARG A 314 -32.20 -11.71 1.66
C ARG A 314 -30.95 -11.72 0.81
N PHE A 315 -30.16 -10.64 0.84
CA PHE A 315 -28.85 -10.62 0.17
C PHE A 315 -27.92 -11.70 0.73
N VAL A 316 -27.87 -11.87 2.06
CA VAL A 316 -27.10 -12.92 2.74
C VAL A 316 -27.51 -14.31 2.27
N GLU A 317 -28.82 -14.61 2.12
CA GLU A 317 -29.29 -15.89 1.59
C GLU A 317 -28.80 -16.14 0.16
N ARG A 318 -28.81 -15.11 -0.69
CA ARG A 318 -28.32 -15.20 -2.09
C ARG A 318 -26.81 -15.48 -2.12
N VAL A 319 -26.03 -14.86 -1.21
CA VAL A 319 -24.59 -15.16 -1.03
C VAL A 319 -24.38 -16.63 -0.62
N LYS A 320 -25.15 -17.10 0.39
CA LYS A 320 -25.07 -18.48 0.90
C LYS A 320 -25.42 -19.51 -0.20
N ASN A 321 -26.37 -19.20 -1.03
CA ASN A 321 -26.81 -20.02 -2.16
C ASN A 321 -25.88 -19.90 -3.38
N LYS A 322 -24.81 -19.07 -3.33
CA LYS A 322 -23.87 -18.83 -4.42
C LYS A 322 -24.58 -18.40 -5.71
N GLU A 323 -25.58 -17.54 -5.57
CA GLU A 323 -26.33 -17.04 -6.71
C GLU A 323 -25.40 -16.27 -7.69
N GLN A 324 -25.59 -16.53 -8.98
CA GLN A 324 -24.74 -15.96 -10.01
C GLN A 324 -24.80 -14.42 -9.99
N GLY A 325 -23.64 -13.76 -9.97
CA GLY A 325 -23.53 -12.30 -9.93
C GLY A 325 -23.58 -11.70 -8.52
N VAL A 326 -23.91 -12.48 -7.49
CA VAL A 326 -23.91 -12.03 -6.10
C VAL A 326 -22.57 -12.37 -5.45
N LYS A 327 -21.87 -11.32 -4.98
CA LYS A 327 -20.56 -11.46 -4.31
C LYS A 327 -20.58 -10.71 -2.99
N LEU A 328 -20.04 -11.32 -1.96
CA LEU A 328 -19.78 -10.67 -0.67
C LEU A 328 -18.42 -10.00 -0.74
N MET A 329 -18.40 -8.67 -0.79
CA MET A 329 -17.17 -7.86 -0.86
C MET A 329 -16.83 -7.28 0.51
N GLY A 330 -15.54 -7.10 0.80
CA GLY A 330 -15.08 -6.57 2.09
C GLY A 330 -15.10 -7.58 3.24
N PHE A 331 -15.32 -8.86 2.96
CA PHE A 331 -15.31 -9.94 3.94
C PHE A 331 -14.25 -10.98 3.61
N GLY A 332 -13.61 -11.49 4.66
CA GLY A 332 -12.49 -12.40 4.54
C GLY A 332 -11.21 -11.69 4.09
N HIS A 333 -10.10 -12.35 4.28
CA HIS A 333 -8.79 -11.83 3.90
C HIS A 333 -7.87 -12.98 3.50
N ARG A 334 -6.93 -12.74 2.58
CA ARG A 334 -5.95 -13.77 2.19
C ARG A 334 -5.08 -14.21 3.34
N VAL A 335 -4.73 -13.27 4.21
CA VAL A 335 -3.84 -13.47 5.35
C VAL A 335 -4.66 -13.70 6.63
N TYR A 336 -5.52 -12.75 7.01
CA TYR A 336 -6.29 -12.85 8.25
C TYR A 336 -7.33 -13.97 8.17
N LYS A 337 -7.22 -14.92 9.11
CA LYS A 337 -8.22 -15.96 9.38
C LYS A 337 -9.05 -15.63 10.63
N ASN A 338 -8.80 -14.47 11.22
CA ASN A 338 -9.51 -13.85 12.29
C ASN A 338 -9.96 -12.45 11.87
N TYR A 339 -10.57 -11.69 12.76
CA TYR A 339 -10.98 -10.31 12.51
C TYR A 339 -9.77 -9.45 12.13
N ASP A 340 -9.88 -8.66 11.06
CA ASP A 340 -8.83 -7.73 10.63
C ASP A 340 -8.66 -6.64 11.71
N PRO A 341 -7.49 -6.49 12.35
CA PRO A 341 -7.29 -5.55 13.45
C PRO A 341 -7.57 -4.10 13.06
N ARG A 342 -7.52 -3.79 11.77
CA ARG A 342 -7.78 -2.46 11.24
C ARG A 342 -9.28 -2.15 11.14
N ALA A 343 -10.12 -3.15 10.90
CA ALA A 343 -11.54 -2.95 10.63
C ALA A 343 -12.28 -2.26 11.77
N LYS A 344 -11.92 -2.54 13.04
CA LYS A 344 -12.49 -1.85 14.20
C LYS A 344 -12.22 -0.36 14.17
N LEU A 345 -10.97 0.05 13.91
CA LEU A 345 -10.56 1.46 13.88
C LEU A 345 -11.23 2.22 12.73
N VAL A 346 -11.39 1.55 11.58
CA VAL A 346 -12.11 2.14 10.43
C VAL A 346 -13.59 2.32 10.76
N LYS A 347 -14.23 1.35 11.40
CA LYS A 347 -15.64 1.46 11.84
C LYS A 347 -15.86 2.65 12.79
N GLU A 348 -14.99 2.81 13.79
CA GLU A 348 -15.03 3.96 14.70
C GLU A 348 -14.91 5.29 13.92
N SER A 349 -13.99 5.38 12.98
CA SER A 349 -13.83 6.57 12.12
C SER A 349 -15.05 6.83 11.23
N ALA A 350 -15.75 5.80 10.76
CA ALA A 350 -16.98 5.97 9.98
C ALA A 350 -18.07 6.66 10.80
N HIS A 351 -18.28 6.24 12.05
CA HIS A 351 -19.23 6.88 12.96
C HIS A 351 -18.84 8.34 13.26
N GLU A 352 -17.56 8.60 13.63
CA GLU A 352 -17.07 9.96 13.92
C GLU A 352 -17.29 10.91 12.74
N VAL A 353 -17.00 10.47 11.51
CA VAL A 353 -17.13 11.29 10.29
C VAL A 353 -18.59 11.60 9.98
N LEU A 354 -19.49 10.61 9.97
CA LEU A 354 -20.89 10.81 9.64
C LEU A 354 -21.60 11.66 10.68
N GLU A 355 -21.31 11.46 11.97
CA GLU A 355 -21.81 12.33 13.04
C GLU A 355 -21.36 13.78 12.87
N SER A 356 -20.05 14.00 12.59
CA SER A 356 -19.49 15.34 12.37
C SER A 356 -20.13 16.07 11.18
N LEU A 357 -20.49 15.32 10.14
CA LEU A 357 -21.15 15.89 8.95
C LEU A 357 -22.66 16.03 9.11
N GLY A 358 -23.25 15.49 10.19
CA GLY A 358 -24.70 15.45 10.39
C GLY A 358 -25.44 14.66 9.30
N VAL A 359 -24.76 13.65 8.71
CA VAL A 359 -25.29 12.84 7.60
C VAL A 359 -25.72 11.48 8.17
N GLN A 360 -26.97 11.10 7.91
CA GLN A 360 -27.40 9.73 7.98
C GLN A 360 -27.13 9.06 6.64
N ASP A 361 -26.34 8.00 6.63
CA ASP A 361 -26.05 7.24 5.41
C ASP A 361 -26.59 5.82 5.52
N ASP A 362 -27.64 5.52 4.75
CA ASP A 362 -28.27 4.19 4.71
C ASP A 362 -27.24 3.08 4.38
N LEU A 363 -26.13 3.40 3.71
CA LEU A 363 -25.08 2.42 3.42
C LEU A 363 -24.33 2.01 4.68
N LEU A 364 -24.15 2.91 5.66
CA LEU A 364 -23.59 2.54 6.96
C LEU A 364 -24.53 1.62 7.71
N ASP A 365 -25.84 1.92 7.73
CA ASP A 365 -26.83 1.09 8.40
C ASP A 365 -26.87 -0.34 7.81
N ILE A 366 -26.87 -0.43 6.47
CA ILE A 366 -26.78 -1.71 5.75
C ILE A 366 -25.47 -2.44 6.08
N ALA A 367 -24.35 -1.73 6.12
CA ALA A 367 -23.05 -2.32 6.43
C ALA A 367 -23.03 -2.86 7.88
N MET A 368 -23.57 -2.13 8.84
CA MET A 368 -23.64 -2.56 10.23
C MET A 368 -24.54 -3.80 10.40
N GLU A 369 -25.69 -3.83 9.73
CA GLU A 369 -26.58 -5.01 9.74
C GLU A 369 -25.90 -6.22 9.10
N LEU A 370 -25.22 -6.03 7.96
CA LEU A 370 -24.49 -7.09 7.26
C LEU A 370 -23.33 -7.63 8.11
N GLU A 371 -22.59 -6.75 8.80
CA GLU A 371 -21.54 -7.16 9.74
C GLU A 371 -22.10 -7.98 10.88
N GLN A 372 -23.19 -7.51 11.52
CA GLN A 372 -23.81 -8.22 12.63
C GLN A 372 -24.23 -9.63 12.21
N ILE A 373 -24.90 -9.76 11.07
CA ILE A 373 -25.31 -11.07 10.53
C ILE A 373 -24.08 -11.96 10.31
N ALA A 374 -23.01 -11.42 9.71
CA ALA A 374 -21.82 -12.20 9.40
C ALA A 374 -21.06 -12.66 10.66
N LEU A 375 -21.13 -11.92 11.76
CA LEU A 375 -20.49 -12.29 13.04
C LEU A 375 -21.27 -13.39 13.77
N GLU A 376 -22.57 -13.53 13.53
CA GLU A 376 -23.46 -14.47 14.23
C GLU A 376 -23.79 -15.72 13.40
N ASP A 377 -23.80 -15.63 12.06
CA ASP A 377 -24.22 -16.71 11.17
C ASP A 377 -23.10 -17.74 10.96
N GLU A 378 -23.39 -19.01 11.25
CA GLU A 378 -22.49 -20.17 11.15
C GLU A 378 -21.78 -20.27 9.78
N TYR A 379 -22.47 -19.90 8.68
CA TYR A 379 -21.89 -19.93 7.33
C TYR A 379 -20.66 -19.04 7.21
N PHE A 380 -20.71 -17.85 7.79
CA PHE A 380 -19.60 -16.89 7.75
C PHE A 380 -18.53 -17.23 8.80
N VAL A 381 -18.96 -17.53 10.03
CA VAL A 381 -18.05 -17.87 11.13
C VAL A 381 -17.20 -19.10 10.80
N SER A 382 -17.83 -20.18 10.30
CA SER A 382 -17.11 -21.42 9.93
C SER A 382 -16.13 -21.22 8.77
N ARG A 383 -16.37 -20.22 7.91
CA ARG A 383 -15.50 -19.85 6.77
C ARG A 383 -14.54 -18.70 7.08
N LYS A 384 -14.58 -18.17 8.30
CA LYS A 384 -13.74 -17.04 8.73
C LYS A 384 -13.92 -15.80 7.84
N LEU A 385 -15.16 -15.52 7.44
CA LEU A 385 -15.53 -14.39 6.59
C LEU A 385 -15.89 -13.20 7.47
N TYR A 386 -14.91 -12.58 8.10
CA TYR A 386 -15.04 -11.36 8.90
C TYR A 386 -14.84 -10.11 8.04
N PRO A 387 -15.42 -8.95 8.43
CA PRO A 387 -15.13 -7.67 7.78
C PRO A 387 -13.63 -7.37 7.80
N ASN A 388 -13.13 -6.88 6.69
CA ASN A 388 -11.74 -6.41 6.53
C ASN A 388 -11.67 -4.87 6.49
N VAL A 389 -10.48 -4.30 6.34
CA VAL A 389 -10.25 -2.86 6.32
C VAL A 389 -11.08 -2.14 5.26
N ASP A 390 -11.32 -2.76 4.10
CA ASP A 390 -12.01 -2.13 2.97
C ASP A 390 -13.52 -1.97 3.21
N PHE A 391 -14.10 -2.71 4.17
CA PHE A 391 -15.55 -2.78 4.36
C PHE A 391 -16.17 -1.43 4.73
N TYR A 392 -15.54 -0.64 5.59
CA TYR A 392 -16.03 0.69 5.98
C TYR A 392 -15.29 1.84 5.29
N THR A 393 -14.11 1.60 4.73
CA THR A 393 -13.27 2.65 4.14
C THR A 393 -13.97 3.42 3.03
N GLY A 394 -14.69 2.70 2.14
CA GLY A 394 -15.43 3.32 1.04
C GLY A 394 -16.53 4.27 1.50
N ILE A 395 -17.21 3.97 2.60
CA ILE A 395 -18.26 4.81 3.19
C ILE A 395 -17.64 6.13 3.68
N ILE A 396 -16.51 6.07 4.35
CA ILE A 396 -15.80 7.25 4.86
C ILE A 396 -15.36 8.14 3.70
N TYR A 397 -14.70 7.58 2.68
CA TYR A 397 -14.24 8.34 1.52
C TYR A 397 -15.38 8.99 0.76
N LYS A 398 -16.50 8.27 0.59
CA LYS A 398 -17.74 8.85 -0.01
C LYS A 398 -18.29 9.99 0.84
N ALA A 399 -18.39 9.83 2.15
CA ALA A 399 -18.88 10.88 3.06
C ALA A 399 -17.97 12.12 3.04
N MET A 400 -16.65 11.95 2.89
CA MET A 400 -15.69 13.04 2.70
C MET A 400 -15.85 13.77 1.34
N GLY A 401 -16.56 13.17 0.38
CA GLY A 401 -16.78 13.74 -0.96
C GLY A 401 -15.86 13.18 -2.05
N PHE A 402 -15.04 12.17 -1.77
CA PHE A 402 -14.23 11.51 -2.80
C PHE A 402 -15.11 10.62 -3.69
N PRO A 403 -14.98 10.72 -5.02
CA PRO A 403 -15.64 9.78 -5.91
C PRO A 403 -14.98 8.38 -5.83
N PRO A 404 -15.73 7.28 -6.07
CA PRO A 404 -15.21 5.91 -5.96
C PRO A 404 -13.90 5.68 -6.72
N ARG A 405 -13.73 6.26 -7.90
CA ARG A 405 -12.50 6.17 -8.70
C ARG A 405 -11.23 6.70 -8.00
N MET A 406 -11.37 7.51 -6.94
CA MET A 406 -10.27 8.00 -6.13
C MET A 406 -9.87 7.05 -4.99
N PHE A 407 -10.65 6.03 -4.66
CA PHE A 407 -10.41 5.20 -3.48
C PHE A 407 -9.08 4.45 -3.56
N THR A 408 -8.78 3.82 -4.70
CA THR A 408 -7.49 3.16 -4.91
C THR A 408 -6.32 4.17 -4.95
N VAL A 409 -6.57 5.42 -5.36
CA VAL A 409 -5.56 6.50 -5.31
C VAL A 409 -5.24 6.88 -3.86
N LEU A 410 -6.26 6.99 -2.99
CA LEU A 410 -6.07 7.22 -1.56
C LEU A 410 -5.29 6.07 -0.93
N PHE A 411 -5.60 4.84 -1.32
CA PHE A 411 -4.82 3.67 -0.93
C PHE A 411 -3.36 3.80 -1.36
N ALA A 412 -3.07 4.22 -2.60
CA ALA A 412 -1.71 4.41 -3.08
C ALA A 412 -0.93 5.47 -2.28
N ILE A 413 -1.60 6.56 -1.87
CA ILE A 413 -0.99 7.59 -1.00
C ILE A 413 -0.62 6.98 0.35
N GLY A 414 -1.55 6.26 0.98
CA GLY A 414 -1.28 5.56 2.24
C GLY A 414 -0.13 4.56 2.10
N ARG A 415 -0.11 3.75 1.05
CA ARG A 415 0.88 2.69 0.84
C ARG A 415 2.28 3.19 0.46
N LEU A 416 2.41 4.44 0.03
CA LEU A 416 3.68 4.97 -0.45
C LEU A 416 4.85 4.82 0.54
N PRO A 417 4.72 5.14 1.84
CA PRO A 417 5.82 4.96 2.80
C PRO A 417 6.28 3.51 2.88
N GLY A 418 5.35 2.56 2.90
CA GLY A 418 5.66 1.13 2.90
C GLY A 418 6.44 0.70 1.65
N TRP A 419 6.01 1.13 0.47
CA TRP A 419 6.75 0.86 -0.77
C TRP A 419 8.17 1.43 -0.75
N ILE A 420 8.33 2.67 -0.23
CA ILE A 420 9.64 3.31 -0.08
C ILE A 420 10.52 2.51 0.89
N ALA A 421 9.98 2.16 2.05
CA ALA A 421 10.70 1.37 3.05
C ALA A 421 11.14 0.01 2.50
N GLN A 422 10.25 -0.70 1.80
CA GLN A 422 10.50 -2.00 1.16
C GLN A 422 11.56 -1.90 0.04
N TRP A 423 11.51 -0.82 -0.75
CA TRP A 423 12.51 -0.57 -1.78
C TRP A 423 13.89 -0.28 -1.18
N ARG A 424 13.93 0.57 -0.13
CA ARG A 424 15.20 0.91 0.58
C ARG A 424 15.79 -0.31 1.27
N GLU A 425 14.97 -1.14 1.93
CA GLU A 425 15.42 -2.39 2.55
C GLU A 425 16.04 -3.32 1.51
N LEU A 426 15.37 -3.53 0.36
CA LEU A 426 15.89 -4.32 -0.74
C LEU A 426 17.22 -3.76 -1.27
N ASN A 427 17.31 -2.45 -1.50
CA ASN A 427 18.50 -1.83 -2.09
C ASN A 427 19.72 -1.88 -1.14
N ASN A 428 19.48 -1.92 0.16
CA ASN A 428 20.50 -2.01 1.21
C ASN A 428 20.85 -3.45 1.58
N ASP A 429 20.12 -4.46 1.09
CA ASP A 429 20.41 -5.87 1.38
C ASP A 429 21.59 -6.35 0.52
N PRO A 430 22.74 -6.73 1.13
CA PRO A 430 23.89 -7.24 0.39
C PRO A 430 23.61 -8.59 -0.30
N LEU A 431 22.57 -9.30 0.10
CA LEU A 431 22.13 -10.56 -0.50
C LEU A 431 21.15 -10.34 -1.66
N ASN A 432 20.78 -9.08 -1.94
CA ASN A 432 19.87 -8.76 -3.03
C ASN A 432 20.38 -9.28 -4.37
N LYS A 433 19.47 -9.86 -5.13
CA LYS A 433 19.72 -10.35 -6.50
C LYS A 433 18.58 -9.91 -7.40
N ILE A 434 18.90 -9.71 -8.68
CA ILE A 434 17.87 -9.47 -9.70
C ILE A 434 16.81 -10.57 -9.66
N GLY A 435 15.55 -10.16 -9.55
CA GLY A 435 14.39 -11.04 -9.55
C GLY A 435 14.25 -11.73 -10.91
N ARG A 436 14.51 -13.04 -10.97
CA ARG A 436 14.35 -13.86 -12.17
C ARG A 436 13.77 -15.24 -11.79
N PRO A 437 12.44 -15.34 -11.67
CA PRO A 437 11.78 -16.61 -11.39
C PRO A 437 12.13 -17.68 -12.42
N GLN A 438 12.16 -18.94 -11.99
CA GLN A 438 12.29 -20.09 -12.87
C GLN A 438 10.91 -20.47 -13.42
N GLN A 439 10.90 -21.17 -14.57
CA GLN A 439 9.67 -21.73 -15.16
C GLN A 439 9.85 -23.23 -15.45
N LEU A 440 8.75 -23.97 -15.36
CA LEU A 440 8.65 -25.32 -15.90
C LEU A 440 8.16 -25.18 -17.36
N TYR A 441 9.01 -25.55 -18.32
CA TYR A 441 8.62 -25.50 -19.73
C TYR A 441 7.72 -26.68 -20.07
N VAL A 442 6.55 -26.36 -20.60
CA VAL A 442 5.51 -27.33 -21.01
C VAL A 442 5.12 -27.19 -22.50
N GLY A 443 5.95 -26.49 -23.28
CA GLY A 443 5.73 -26.29 -24.70
C GLY A 443 6.17 -27.44 -25.58
N ALA A 444 6.22 -27.21 -26.90
CA ALA A 444 6.67 -28.20 -27.87
C ALA A 444 8.16 -28.55 -27.68
N PRO A 445 8.58 -29.79 -27.95
CA PRO A 445 9.99 -30.12 -28.02
C PRO A 445 10.67 -29.39 -29.19
N GLU A 446 11.98 -29.52 -29.31
CA GLU A 446 12.74 -28.95 -30.42
C GLU A 446 12.17 -29.45 -31.77
N ARG A 447 12.04 -28.53 -32.70
CA ARG A 447 11.53 -28.81 -34.06
C ARG A 447 12.18 -27.87 -35.06
N ASP A 448 12.39 -28.35 -36.26
CA ASP A 448 12.93 -27.56 -37.36
C ASP A 448 11.91 -26.54 -37.88
N VAL A 449 12.44 -25.43 -38.41
CA VAL A 449 11.62 -24.46 -39.14
C VAL A 449 11.25 -25.02 -40.49
N PRO A 450 9.95 -25.19 -40.81
CA PRO A 450 9.55 -25.80 -42.09
C PRO A 450 10.14 -25.05 -43.29
N GLY A 451 10.77 -25.79 -44.21
CA GLY A 451 11.29 -25.23 -45.46
C GLY A 451 12.54 -24.36 -45.36
N ARG A 452 13.31 -24.49 -44.27
CA ARG A 452 14.60 -23.79 -44.10
C ARG A 452 15.74 -24.77 -43.82
#